data_d168e2f5cb549e45038c1014d7a2ad68
#
_entry.id   d168e2f5cb549e45038c1014d7a2ad68
#
_cell.length_a   1.000
_cell.length_b   1.000
_cell.length_c   1.000
_cell.angle_alpha   90.00
_cell.angle_beta   90.00
_cell.angle_gamma   90.00
#
_symmetry.space_group_name_H-M   'P 1'
#
loop_
_entity.id
_entity.type
_entity.pdbx_description
1 polymer ?
#
loop_
_entity_poly.entity_id
_entity_poly.type
_entity_poly.pdbx_seq_one_letter_code
_entity_poly.pdbx_strand_id
1 'polypeptide(L)'
;MILSPGTCIRDQIIELCQARRSMPSHYTFESGSLDTLMRIVDCTSCLTIVPEMAVEYIPADRRDRLKTIAKGATSRKIAVAVRRTYVKNSIIRALPDTILANVPAARA
;
A
#
# COMPACT_ATOMS: atom_id res chain seq x y z
N MET A 1 -3.29 -2.00 13.42
CA MET A 1 -2.86 -3.26 12.81
C MET A 1 -1.90 -2.97 11.68
N ILE A 2 -0.90 -3.82 11.47
CA ILE A 2 0.22 -3.56 10.57
C ILE A 2 0.66 -4.85 9.86
N LEU A 3 1.29 -4.72 8.69
CA LEU A 3 1.89 -5.84 7.98
C LEU A 3 3.19 -6.29 8.64
N SER A 4 3.55 -7.57 8.44
CA SER A 4 4.76 -8.17 8.98
C SER A 4 6.04 -7.49 8.50
N PRO A 5 7.16 -7.62 9.23
CA PRO A 5 8.46 -7.10 8.83
C PRO A 5 8.84 -7.54 7.42
N GLY A 6 9.53 -6.68 6.67
CA GLY A 6 9.95 -6.93 5.29
C GLY A 6 8.98 -6.45 4.22
N THR A 7 7.80 -5.95 4.59
CA THR A 7 6.92 -5.26 3.66
C THR A 7 7.19 -3.75 3.70
N CYS A 8 7.48 -3.15 2.54
CA CYS A 8 7.73 -1.71 2.46
C CYS A 8 6.52 -0.85 2.87
N ILE A 9 5.31 -1.39 2.90
CA ILE A 9 4.11 -0.71 3.41
C ILE A 9 4.21 -0.53 4.93
N ARG A 10 4.73 -1.51 5.66
CA ARG A 10 4.88 -1.44 7.12
C ARG A 10 5.72 -0.24 7.55
N ASP A 11 6.87 -0.07 6.93
CA ASP A 11 7.81 0.99 7.31
C ASP A 11 7.20 2.37 7.07
N GLN A 12 6.48 2.55 5.96
CA GLN A 12 5.75 3.78 5.66
C GLN A 12 4.62 4.06 6.68
N ILE A 13 3.90 3.03 7.13
CA ILE A 13 2.86 3.18 8.16
C ILE A 13 3.47 3.60 9.49
N ILE A 14 4.58 2.98 9.87
CA ILE A 14 5.30 3.33 11.12
C ILE A 14 5.76 4.78 11.07
N GLU A 15 6.39 5.20 9.98
CA GLU A 15 6.85 6.57 9.77
C GLU A 15 5.70 7.58 9.89
N LEU A 16 4.57 7.29 9.23
CA LEU A 16 3.37 8.13 9.30
C LEU A 16 2.81 8.25 10.72
N CYS A 17 2.78 7.15 11.46
CA CYS A 17 2.29 7.12 12.84
C CYS A 17 3.24 7.86 13.79
N GLN A 18 4.54 7.71 13.62
CA GLN A 18 5.55 8.40 14.43
C GLN A 18 5.51 9.92 14.21
N ALA A 19 5.36 10.37 12.97
CA ALA A 19 5.25 11.79 12.64
C ALA A 19 4.04 12.46 13.32
N ARG A 20 3.00 11.71 13.66
CA ARG A 20 1.78 12.22 14.30
C ARG A 20 1.72 12.02 15.82
N ARG A 21 2.78 11.52 16.47
CA ARG A 21 2.79 11.22 17.92
C ARG A 21 1.54 10.41 18.35
N SER A 22 1.07 9.53 17.51
CA SER A 22 -0.07 8.66 17.84
C SER A 22 0.30 7.74 18.98
N MET A 23 -0.61 7.62 19.93
CA MET A 23 -0.48 6.80 21.12
C MET A 23 -0.06 5.36 20.80
N PRO A 24 0.76 4.71 21.63
CA PRO A 24 1.06 3.30 21.48
C PRO A 24 -0.26 2.52 21.58
N SER A 25 -0.69 1.93 20.49
CA SER A 25 -1.79 0.98 20.53
C SER A 25 -1.30 -0.28 21.25
N HIS A 26 -1.96 -0.67 22.34
CA HIS A 26 -1.60 -1.86 23.11
C HIS A 26 -1.75 -3.18 22.35
N TYR A 27 -2.26 -3.14 21.13
CA TYR A 27 -2.47 -4.33 20.30
C TYR A 27 -1.93 -4.10 18.89
N THR A 28 -0.73 -4.57 18.66
CA THR A 28 -0.17 -4.66 17.30
C THR A 28 -0.38 -6.07 16.79
N PHE A 29 -1.31 -6.25 15.89
CA PHE A 29 -1.43 -7.50 15.14
C PHE A 29 -0.63 -7.37 13.85
N GLU A 30 0.24 -8.32 13.60
CA GLU A 30 1.04 -8.39 12.38
C GLU A 30 0.52 -9.50 11.47
N SER A 31 0.35 -9.20 10.18
CA SER A 31 -0.05 -10.17 9.16
C SER A 31 0.86 -10.07 7.95
N GLY A 32 1.22 -11.22 7.38
CA GLY A 32 1.96 -11.30 6.12
C GLY A 32 1.10 -10.99 4.89
N SER A 33 -0.22 -10.92 5.04
CA SER A 33 -1.17 -10.71 3.94
C SER A 33 -2.08 -9.52 4.20
N LEU A 34 -2.21 -8.65 3.18
CA LEU A 34 -3.12 -7.52 3.22
C LEU A 34 -4.59 -7.97 3.26
N ASP A 35 -4.95 -9.04 2.55
CA ASP A 35 -6.31 -9.59 2.57
C ASP A 35 -6.69 -10.08 3.97
N THR A 36 -5.81 -10.82 4.61
CA THR A 36 -6.03 -11.27 6.01
C THR A 36 -6.19 -10.07 6.94
N LEU A 37 -5.37 -9.05 6.79
CA LEU A 37 -5.44 -7.84 7.61
C LEU A 37 -6.78 -7.13 7.42
N MET A 38 -7.27 -6.99 6.20
CA MET A 38 -8.57 -6.39 5.90
C MET A 38 -9.73 -7.18 6.52
N ARG A 39 -9.69 -8.52 6.45
CA ARG A 39 -10.71 -9.39 7.06
C ARG A 39 -10.75 -9.24 8.58
N ILE A 40 -9.60 -9.13 9.23
CA ILE A 40 -9.55 -8.93 10.68
C ILE A 40 -10.11 -7.55 11.05
N VAL A 41 -9.80 -6.50 10.28
CA VAL A 41 -10.38 -5.16 10.49
C VAL A 41 -11.90 -5.18 10.35
N ASP A 42 -12.44 -5.98 9.42
CA ASP A 42 -13.90 -6.13 9.27
C ASP A 42 -14.58 -6.76 10.49
N CYS A 43 -13.88 -7.65 11.17
CA CYS A 43 -14.39 -8.36 12.36
C CYS A 43 -14.09 -7.62 13.67
N THR A 44 -13.31 -6.54 13.65
CA THR A 44 -12.85 -5.82 14.83
C THR A 44 -13.04 -4.32 14.67
N SER A 45 -12.97 -3.58 15.77
CA SER A 45 -12.98 -2.10 15.74
C SER A 45 -11.58 -1.51 15.51
N CYS A 46 -10.73 -2.21 14.77
CA CYS A 46 -9.37 -1.79 14.47
C CYS A 46 -9.29 -0.99 13.17
N LEU A 47 -8.16 -0.31 12.98
CA LEU A 47 -7.83 0.44 11.77
C LEU A 47 -6.61 -0.17 11.10
N THR A 48 -6.56 -0.08 9.78
CA THR A 48 -5.36 -0.37 8.99
C THR A 48 -5.23 0.62 7.84
N ILE A 49 -4.06 0.65 7.23
CA ILE A 49 -3.79 1.48 6.05
C ILE A 49 -3.70 0.55 4.84
N VAL A 50 -4.42 0.88 3.80
CA VAL A 50 -4.41 0.13 2.53
C VAL A 50 -3.86 1.00 1.41
N PRO A 51 -3.08 0.44 0.47
CA PRO A 51 -2.67 1.15 -0.73
C PRO A 51 -3.88 1.52 -1.61
N GLU A 52 -3.81 2.65 -2.29
CA GLU A 52 -4.88 3.09 -3.20
C GLU A 52 -5.25 2.02 -4.24
N MET A 53 -4.25 1.35 -4.81
CA MET A 53 -4.49 0.26 -5.78
C MET A 53 -5.25 -0.93 -5.20
N ALA A 54 -5.21 -1.14 -3.88
CA ALA A 54 -5.97 -2.21 -3.22
C ALA A 54 -7.45 -1.85 -3.02
N VAL A 55 -7.82 -0.58 -3.15
CA VAL A 55 -9.20 -0.12 -2.98
C VAL A 55 -10.15 -0.74 -4.00
N GLU A 56 -9.67 -1.04 -5.21
CA GLU A 56 -10.47 -1.67 -6.25
C GLU A 56 -10.95 -3.07 -5.88
N TYR A 57 -10.17 -3.78 -5.06
CA TYR A 57 -10.48 -5.13 -4.58
C TYR A 57 -11.37 -5.13 -3.33
N ILE A 58 -11.67 -3.95 -2.77
CA ILE A 58 -12.56 -3.83 -1.61
C ILE A 58 -14.03 -3.86 -2.11
N PRO A 59 -14.86 -4.75 -1.57
CA PRO A 59 -16.28 -4.83 -1.89
C PRO A 59 -17.00 -3.48 -1.72
N ALA A 60 -17.98 -3.21 -2.57
CA ALA A 60 -18.67 -1.92 -2.60
C ALA A 60 -19.36 -1.56 -1.26
N ASP A 61 -19.89 -2.56 -0.58
CA ASP A 61 -20.54 -2.46 0.74
C ASP A 61 -19.61 -2.07 1.88
N ARG A 62 -18.30 -2.06 1.64
CA ARG A 62 -17.26 -1.71 2.64
C ARG A 62 -16.51 -0.43 2.32
N ARG A 63 -16.75 0.15 1.15
CA ARG A 63 -16.03 1.35 0.70
C ARG A 63 -16.39 2.61 1.47
N ASP A 64 -17.54 2.65 2.09
CA ASP A 64 -17.98 3.74 2.98
C ASP A 64 -17.10 3.89 4.23
N ARG A 65 -16.43 2.81 4.65
CA ARG A 65 -15.48 2.81 5.77
C ARG A 65 -14.10 3.38 5.41
N LEU A 66 -13.82 3.57 4.12
CA LEU A 66 -12.54 4.11 3.67
C LEU A 66 -12.46 5.60 3.97
N LYS A 67 -11.32 6.01 4.48
CA LYS A 67 -10.97 7.42 4.70
C LYS A 67 -9.65 7.71 4.02
N THR A 68 -9.61 8.76 3.26
CA THR A 68 -8.38 9.19 2.57
C THR A 68 -7.44 9.87 3.55
N ILE A 69 -6.17 9.48 3.54
CA ILE A 69 -5.12 10.20 4.24
C ILE A 69 -4.77 11.45 3.42
N ALA A 70 -4.49 12.56 4.10
CA ALA A 70 -4.20 13.83 3.46
C ALA A 70 -3.16 13.70 2.34
N LYS A 71 -3.39 14.37 1.22
CA LYS A 71 -2.51 14.37 0.04
C LYS A 71 -1.07 14.67 0.41
N GLY A 72 -0.14 13.94 -0.20
CA GLY A 72 1.31 14.12 -0.02
C GLY A 72 1.90 13.49 1.25
N ALA A 73 1.08 12.95 2.15
CA ALA A 73 1.59 12.30 3.35
C ALA A 73 2.31 10.97 3.07
N THR A 74 1.90 10.27 2.02
CA THR A 74 2.46 8.96 1.66
C THR A 74 2.40 8.74 0.16
N SER A 75 3.54 8.70 -0.50
CA SER A 75 3.65 8.26 -1.89
C SER A 75 4.74 7.21 -2.01
N ARG A 76 4.57 6.27 -2.95
CA ARG A 76 5.56 5.26 -3.23
C ARG A 76 6.07 5.41 -4.66
N LYS A 77 7.39 5.45 -4.79
CA LYS A 77 8.02 5.31 -6.10
C LYS A 77 8.18 3.83 -6.43
N ILE A 78 7.64 3.42 -7.56
CA ILE A 78 7.86 2.09 -8.12
C ILE A 78 8.89 2.24 -9.23
N ALA A 79 9.91 1.40 -9.23
CA ALA A 79 10.98 1.44 -10.21
C ALA A 79 11.23 0.05 -10.81
N VAL A 80 11.58 0.01 -12.07
CA VAL A 80 12.04 -1.20 -12.72
C VAL A 80 13.56 -1.28 -12.54
N ALA A 81 14.01 -2.30 -11.81
CA ALA A 81 15.43 -2.57 -11.62
C ALA A 81 15.85 -3.74 -12.49
N VAL A 82 16.93 -3.56 -13.25
CA VAL A 82 17.48 -4.59 -14.13
C VAL A 82 18.97 -4.76 -13.91
N ARG A 83 19.48 -5.96 -14.15
CA ARG A 83 20.92 -6.21 -14.13
C ARG A 83 21.62 -5.42 -15.24
N ARG A 84 22.77 -4.84 -14.97
CA ARG A 84 23.55 -4.03 -15.92
C ARG A 84 23.87 -4.76 -17.23
N THR A 85 23.99 -6.08 -17.19
CA THR A 85 24.31 -6.95 -18.33
C THR A 85 23.08 -7.52 -19.04
N TYR A 86 21.87 -6.98 -18.75
CA TYR A 86 20.66 -7.47 -19.38
C TYR A 86 20.58 -7.03 -20.86
N VAL A 87 20.43 -7.99 -21.77
CA VAL A 87 20.61 -7.77 -23.22
C VAL A 87 19.34 -7.27 -23.91
N LYS A 88 18.14 -7.56 -23.37
CA LYS A 88 16.87 -7.22 -24.04
C LYS A 88 16.37 -5.81 -23.68
N ASN A 89 17.10 -4.80 -24.11
CA ASN A 89 16.80 -3.40 -23.83
C ASN A 89 15.41 -2.93 -24.33
N SER A 90 14.90 -3.49 -25.42
CA SER A 90 13.59 -3.15 -25.97
C SER A 90 12.46 -3.49 -24.98
N ILE A 91 12.55 -4.63 -24.31
CA ILE A 91 11.56 -5.04 -23.31
C ILE A 91 11.61 -4.13 -22.08
N ILE A 92 12.82 -3.77 -21.63
CA ILE A 92 13.00 -2.88 -20.49
C ILE A 92 12.39 -1.50 -20.74
N ARG A 93 12.49 -0.99 -21.98
CA ARG A 93 11.90 0.30 -22.34
C ARG A 93 10.38 0.22 -22.51
N ALA A 94 9.86 -0.84 -23.12
CA ALA A 94 8.43 -1.02 -23.33
C ALA A 94 7.64 -1.28 -22.02
N LEU A 95 8.25 -1.94 -21.03
CA LEU A 95 7.59 -2.31 -19.80
C LEU A 95 7.09 -1.12 -18.99
N PRO A 96 7.88 -0.06 -18.71
CA PRO A 96 7.39 1.12 -18.01
C PRO A 96 6.22 1.81 -18.72
N ASP A 97 6.30 1.94 -20.05
CA ASP A 97 5.25 2.57 -20.84
C ASP A 97 3.94 1.77 -20.76
N THR A 98 4.04 0.45 -20.85
CA THR A 98 2.88 -0.44 -20.69
C THR A 98 2.29 -0.36 -19.28
N ILE A 99 3.12 -0.33 -18.24
CA ILE A 99 2.66 -0.18 -16.87
C ILE A 99 1.94 1.16 -16.70
N LEU A 100 2.53 2.26 -17.15
CA LEU A 100 1.95 3.60 -17.03
C LEU A 100 0.62 3.73 -17.79
N ALA A 101 0.49 3.07 -18.93
CA ALA A 101 -0.75 3.05 -19.70
C ALA A 101 -1.89 2.28 -19.00
N ASN A 102 -1.57 1.37 -18.08
CA ASN A 102 -2.54 0.52 -17.38
C ASN A 102 -2.70 0.83 -15.88
N VAL A 103 -1.92 1.77 -15.35
CA VAL A 103 -2.13 2.24 -13.98
C VAL A 103 -3.35 3.17 -13.96
N PRO A 104 -4.35 2.91 -13.10
CA PRO A 104 -5.46 3.83 -12.92
C PRO A 104 -4.93 5.22 -12.55
N ALA A 105 -5.46 6.25 -13.21
CA ALA A 105 -5.10 7.63 -12.85
C ALA A 105 -5.32 7.83 -11.35
N ALA A 106 -4.29 8.31 -10.64
CA ALA A 106 -4.36 8.57 -9.22
C ALA A 106 -5.64 9.38 -8.92
N ARG A 107 -6.52 8.83 -8.11
CA ARG A 107 -7.73 9.54 -7.68
C ARG A 107 -7.29 10.73 -6.85
N ALA A 108 -7.42 11.88 -7.46
CA ALA A 108 -7.04 13.16 -6.87
C ALA A 108 -7.92 13.52 -5.67
#